data_2cc51386768a2c92ef2385fe94a361f9
#
_entry.id   2cc51386768a2c92ef2385fe94a361f9
#
_cell.length_a   1.000
_cell.length_b   1.000
_cell.length_c   1.000
_cell.angle_alpha   90.00
_cell.angle_beta   90.00
_cell.angle_gamma   90.00
#
_symmetry.space_group_name_H-M   'P 1'
#
loop_
_entity.id
_entity.type
_entity.pdbx_description
1 polymer ?
#
loop_
_entity_poly.entity_id
_entity_poly.type
_entity_poly.pdbx_seq_one_letter_code
_entity_poly.pdbx_strand_id
1 'polypeptide(L)'
;MNDLAVSFGGVDARLMARRAIFLPASRTLLVADVHWGKSAAFRAAAIPVPPGTTSDDLERLSKAILETGPARLVILGDLLHAKTWNTKRTHAAVSQWRQRHARLPIVLVRGNHDLRAGDPTPDLDIECVGQPFTLDGLKLCHQPCEHDN
;
A
#
# COMPACT_ATOMS: atom_id res chain seq x y z
N MET A 1 -1.02 -0.24 -21.82
CA MET A 1 -0.46 -1.19 -20.85
C MET A 1 -1.45 -2.31 -20.63
N ASN A 2 -0.94 -3.52 -20.52
CA ASN A 2 -1.76 -4.71 -20.52
C ASN A 2 -2.24 -5.07 -19.11
N ASP A 3 -3.33 -4.43 -18.69
CA ASP A 3 -4.03 -4.86 -17.50
C ASP A 3 -4.86 -6.11 -17.83
N LEU A 4 -5.03 -6.99 -16.85
CA LEU A 4 -5.76 -8.25 -17.02
C LEU A 4 -7.05 -8.22 -16.20
N ALA A 5 -8.18 -8.43 -16.86
CA ALA A 5 -9.46 -8.60 -16.20
C ALA A 5 -9.61 -10.03 -15.68
N VAL A 6 -9.94 -10.17 -14.40
CA VAL A 6 -10.14 -11.45 -13.71
C VAL A 6 -11.35 -11.37 -12.78
N SER A 7 -11.78 -12.50 -12.24
CA SER A 7 -12.83 -12.57 -11.21
C SER A 7 -12.36 -13.42 -10.04
N PHE A 8 -12.57 -12.91 -8.81
CA PHE A 8 -12.30 -13.62 -7.57
C PHE A 8 -13.57 -13.73 -6.75
N GLY A 9 -14.03 -14.95 -6.45
CA GLY A 9 -15.22 -15.14 -5.63
C GLY A 9 -16.45 -14.36 -6.13
N GLY A 10 -16.63 -14.23 -7.45
CA GLY A 10 -17.69 -13.44 -8.06
C GLY A 10 -17.45 -11.93 -8.10
N VAL A 11 -16.30 -11.45 -7.66
CA VAL A 11 -15.93 -10.04 -7.69
C VAL A 11 -14.99 -9.77 -8.87
N ASP A 12 -15.38 -8.84 -9.74
CA ASP A 12 -14.54 -8.43 -10.85
C ASP A 12 -13.34 -7.63 -10.37
N ALA A 13 -12.18 -7.93 -10.94
CA ALA A 13 -10.93 -7.28 -10.60
C ALA A 13 -10.09 -7.04 -11.86
N ARG A 14 -9.29 -5.97 -11.83
CA ARG A 14 -8.32 -5.66 -12.86
C ARG A 14 -6.92 -5.73 -12.26
N LEU A 15 -6.12 -6.67 -12.73
CA LEU A 15 -4.71 -6.79 -12.38
C LEU A 15 -3.92 -5.78 -13.22
N MET A 16 -3.31 -4.82 -12.57
CA MET A 16 -2.65 -3.71 -13.24
C MET A 16 -1.14 -3.97 -13.37
N ALA A 17 -0.57 -3.59 -14.50
CA ALA A 17 0.88 -3.63 -14.70
C ALA A 17 1.65 -2.77 -13.67
N ARG A 18 0.98 -1.82 -13.02
CA ARG A 18 1.54 -0.96 -11.96
C ARG A 18 1.58 -1.62 -10.58
N ARG A 19 1.51 -2.96 -10.52
CA ARG A 19 1.53 -3.74 -9.27
C ARG A 19 0.39 -3.37 -8.32
N ALA A 20 -0.79 -3.20 -8.87
CA ALA A 20 -2.01 -2.90 -8.14
C ALA A 20 -3.16 -3.75 -8.66
N ILE A 21 -4.20 -3.89 -7.84
CA ILE A 21 -5.45 -4.52 -8.24
C ILE A 21 -6.56 -3.49 -8.06
N PHE A 22 -7.37 -3.30 -9.08
CA PHE A 22 -8.54 -2.43 -9.00
C PHE A 22 -9.83 -3.24 -8.99
N LEU A 23 -10.69 -2.96 -8.01
CA LEU A 23 -12.02 -3.56 -7.87
C LEU A 23 -13.07 -2.54 -8.34
N PRO A 24 -13.61 -2.68 -9.57
CA PRO A 24 -14.49 -1.66 -10.14
C PRO A 24 -15.78 -1.43 -9.37
N ALA A 25 -16.38 -2.49 -8.82
CA ALA A 25 -17.68 -2.40 -8.14
C ALA A 25 -17.64 -1.47 -6.92
N SER A 26 -16.60 -1.56 -6.10
CA SER A 26 -16.38 -0.70 -4.92
C SER A 26 -15.45 0.48 -5.19
N ARG A 27 -14.90 0.57 -6.40
CA ARG A 27 -13.88 1.55 -6.78
C ARG A 27 -12.71 1.57 -5.79
N THR A 28 -12.25 0.38 -5.42
CA THR A 28 -11.14 0.20 -4.47
C THR A 28 -9.88 -0.21 -5.20
N LEU A 29 -8.80 0.52 -4.93
CA LEU A 29 -7.45 0.19 -5.40
C LEU A 29 -6.72 -0.57 -4.28
N LEU A 30 -6.18 -1.74 -4.60
CA LEU A 30 -5.43 -2.58 -3.67
C LEU A 30 -3.96 -2.59 -4.05
N VAL A 31 -3.09 -2.39 -3.07
CA VAL A 31 -1.64 -2.56 -3.21
C VAL A 31 -1.09 -3.30 -1.99
N ALA A 32 0.09 -3.87 -2.13
CA ALA A 32 0.79 -4.56 -1.04
C ALA A 32 2.30 -4.32 -1.16
N ASP A 33 3.03 -4.58 -0.07
CA ASP A 33 4.49 -4.56 -0.04
C ASP A 33 5.09 -3.25 -0.55
N VAL A 34 4.55 -2.13 -0.11
CA VAL A 34 5.02 -0.79 -0.52
C VAL A 34 6.40 -0.49 0.06
N HIS A 35 6.69 -0.97 1.28
CA HIS A 35 8.00 -0.90 1.92
C HIS A 35 8.62 0.51 1.94
N TRP A 36 7.87 1.51 2.38
CA TRP A 36 8.41 2.86 2.56
C TRP A 36 9.59 2.84 3.53
N GLY A 37 10.67 3.48 3.14
CA GLY A 37 11.88 3.56 3.93
C GLY A 37 12.86 2.40 3.73
N LYS A 38 12.61 1.48 2.79
CA LYS A 38 13.51 0.37 2.49
C LYS A 38 14.91 0.85 2.13
N SER A 39 15.04 1.85 1.27
CA SER A 39 16.32 2.44 0.90
C SER A 39 17.06 3.04 2.09
N ALA A 40 16.34 3.74 2.97
CA ALA A 40 16.92 4.33 4.19
C ALA A 40 17.43 3.24 5.14
N ALA A 41 16.69 2.14 5.31
CA ALA A 41 17.10 1.01 6.13
C ALA A 41 18.38 0.34 5.59
N PHE A 42 18.47 0.14 4.28
CA PHE A 42 19.67 -0.43 3.66
C PHE A 42 20.89 0.49 3.78
N ARG A 43 20.71 1.80 3.61
CA ARG A 43 21.81 2.78 3.83
C ARG A 43 22.28 2.79 5.27
N ALA A 44 21.37 2.70 6.24
CA ALA A 44 21.73 2.59 7.66
C ALA A 44 22.53 1.33 7.96
N ALA A 45 22.31 0.24 7.24
CA ALA A 45 23.05 -1.01 7.31
C ALA A 45 24.31 -1.02 6.42
N ALA A 46 24.70 0.11 5.83
CA ALA A 46 25.81 0.26 4.88
C ALA A 46 25.69 -0.62 3.62
N ILE A 47 24.47 -0.95 3.22
CA ILE A 47 24.19 -1.69 2.00
C ILE A 47 23.92 -0.68 0.87
N PRO A 48 24.70 -0.69 -0.24
CA PRO A 48 24.47 0.21 -1.35
C PRO A 48 23.11 -0.04 -2.00
N VAL A 49 22.32 1.03 -2.20
CA VAL A 49 21.05 0.97 -2.93
C VAL A 49 20.92 2.17 -3.87
N PRO A 50 20.23 2.04 -5.01
CA PRO A 50 19.94 3.17 -5.87
C PRO A 50 19.18 4.26 -5.13
N PRO A 51 19.45 5.55 -5.37
CA PRO A 51 18.63 6.63 -4.84
C PRO A 51 17.23 6.61 -5.47
N GLY A 52 16.22 7.11 -4.75
CA GLY A 52 14.88 7.36 -5.28
C GLY A 52 13.90 6.19 -5.23
N THR A 53 14.22 5.06 -4.59
CA THR A 53 13.33 3.87 -4.56
C THR A 53 11.94 4.18 -3.98
N THR A 54 11.87 4.92 -2.86
CA THR A 54 10.57 5.33 -2.30
C THR A 54 9.83 6.31 -3.20
N SER A 55 10.54 7.25 -3.81
CA SER A 55 9.94 8.21 -4.76
C SER A 55 9.40 7.51 -6.01
N ASP A 56 10.09 6.50 -6.51
CA ASP A 56 9.62 5.69 -7.65
C ASP A 56 8.37 4.90 -7.30
N ASP A 57 8.31 4.32 -6.11
CA ASP A 57 7.14 3.58 -5.62
C ASP A 57 5.93 4.52 -5.43
N LEU A 58 6.14 5.70 -4.88
CA LEU A 58 5.09 6.71 -4.73
C LEU A 58 4.57 7.20 -6.08
N GLU A 59 5.45 7.41 -7.05
CA GLU A 59 5.06 7.83 -8.40
C GLU A 59 4.26 6.74 -9.11
N ARG A 60 4.68 5.48 -9.01
CA ARG A 60 3.92 4.35 -9.56
C ARG A 60 2.53 4.25 -8.94
N LEU A 61 2.42 4.43 -7.63
CA LEU A 61 1.15 4.43 -6.92
C LEU A 61 0.27 5.60 -7.35
N SER A 62 0.83 6.80 -7.50
CA SER A 62 0.11 7.97 -8.02
C SER A 62 -0.46 7.72 -9.42
N LYS A 63 0.31 7.10 -10.30
CA LYS A 63 -0.16 6.74 -11.65
C LYS A 63 -1.32 5.76 -11.59
N ALA A 64 -1.27 4.75 -10.74
CA ALA A 64 -2.38 3.81 -10.54
C ALA A 64 -3.64 4.52 -10.01
N ILE A 65 -3.49 5.45 -9.08
CA ILE A 65 -4.59 6.26 -8.55
C ILE A 65 -5.21 7.11 -9.66
N LEU A 66 -4.40 7.79 -10.45
CA LEU A 66 -4.89 8.66 -11.54
C LEU A 66 -5.58 7.86 -12.65
N GLU A 67 -5.10 6.67 -12.96
CA GLU A 67 -5.69 5.80 -14.00
C GLU A 67 -7.05 5.24 -13.56
N THR A 68 -7.26 4.96 -12.29
CA THR A 68 -8.45 4.28 -11.79
C THR A 68 -9.47 5.22 -11.15
N GLY A 69 -9.05 6.38 -10.65
CA GLY A 69 -9.92 7.29 -9.90
C GLY A 69 -10.63 6.60 -8.73
N PRO A 70 -9.91 5.93 -7.82
CA PRO A 70 -10.54 5.09 -6.82
C PRO A 70 -11.26 5.92 -5.77
N ALA A 71 -12.29 5.33 -5.15
CA ALA A 71 -12.95 5.89 -3.98
C ALA A 71 -12.16 5.62 -2.69
N ARG A 72 -11.27 4.62 -2.72
CA ARG A 72 -10.47 4.19 -1.57
C ARG A 72 -9.22 3.45 -2.02
N LEU A 73 -8.14 3.64 -1.28
CA LEU A 73 -6.91 2.86 -1.40
C LEU A 73 -6.80 1.93 -0.18
N VAL A 74 -6.60 0.64 -0.41
CA VAL A 74 -6.32 -0.33 0.64
C VAL A 74 -4.93 -0.88 0.44
N ILE A 75 -4.10 -0.79 1.47
CA ILE A 75 -2.74 -1.30 1.50
C ILE A 75 -2.74 -2.60 2.30
N LEU A 76 -2.40 -3.70 1.64
CA LEU A 76 -2.38 -5.04 2.25
C LEU A 76 -1.01 -5.34 2.84
N GLY A 77 -0.74 -4.78 4.01
CA GLY A 77 0.46 -5.03 4.78
C GLY A 77 1.76 -4.48 4.18
N ASP A 78 2.79 -4.50 5.00
CA ASP A 78 4.16 -4.10 4.67
C ASP A 78 4.26 -2.70 4.05
N LEU A 79 3.53 -1.74 4.64
CA LEU A 79 3.63 -0.34 4.24
C LEU A 79 4.99 0.25 4.61
N LEU A 80 5.43 -0.02 5.83
CA LEU A 80 6.68 0.47 6.39
C LEU A 80 7.70 -0.66 6.46
N HIS A 81 8.92 -0.42 5.98
CA HIS A 81 9.94 -1.45 5.94
C HIS A 81 10.43 -1.84 7.34
N ALA A 82 10.68 -0.85 8.20
CA ALA A 82 11.17 -1.03 9.56
C ALA A 82 10.90 0.23 10.38
N LYS A 83 11.22 0.22 11.68
CA LYS A 83 11.16 1.42 12.53
C LYS A 83 11.98 2.61 12.00
N THR A 84 12.97 2.33 11.16
CA THR A 84 13.83 3.33 10.50
C THR A 84 13.20 4.00 9.28
N TRP A 85 11.96 3.66 8.92
CA TRP A 85 11.26 4.27 7.78
C TRP A 85 11.16 5.79 7.87
N ASN A 86 11.08 6.31 9.10
CA ASN A 86 10.79 7.71 9.38
C ASN A 86 12.06 8.58 9.39
N THR A 87 12.87 8.49 8.35
CA THR A 87 13.90 9.51 8.10
C THR A 87 13.22 10.78 7.60
N LYS A 88 13.84 11.94 7.85
CA LYS A 88 13.30 13.23 7.38
C LYS A 88 13.00 13.20 5.88
N ARG A 89 13.87 12.60 5.09
CA ARG A 89 13.76 12.53 3.63
C ARG A 89 12.58 11.66 3.20
N THR A 90 12.44 10.47 3.78
CA THR A 90 11.34 9.55 3.48
C THR A 90 10.02 10.15 3.94
N HIS A 91 9.95 10.68 5.16
CA HIS A 91 8.76 11.31 5.69
C HIS A 91 8.31 12.51 4.83
N ALA A 92 9.25 13.36 4.40
CA ALA A 92 8.94 14.49 3.52
C ALA A 92 8.35 14.02 2.18
N ALA A 93 8.93 13.02 1.55
CA ALA A 93 8.44 12.48 0.29
C ALA A 93 7.03 11.88 0.43
N VAL A 94 6.79 11.10 1.49
CA VAL A 94 5.49 10.50 1.79
C VAL A 94 4.45 11.56 2.12
N SER A 95 4.81 12.57 2.92
CA SER A 95 3.90 13.66 3.28
C SER A 95 3.48 14.47 2.05
N GLN A 96 4.39 14.78 1.14
CA GLN A 96 4.07 15.47 -0.11
C GLN A 96 3.16 14.63 -1.00
N TRP A 97 3.43 13.35 -1.12
CA TRP A 97 2.57 12.41 -1.85
C TRP A 97 1.17 12.36 -1.22
N ARG A 98 1.09 12.28 0.11
CA ARG A 98 -0.20 12.25 0.81
C ARG A 98 -1.01 13.52 0.58
N GLN A 99 -0.37 14.69 0.57
CA GLN A 99 -1.03 15.97 0.28
C GLN A 99 -1.58 16.02 -1.15
N ARG A 100 -0.89 15.44 -2.12
CA ARG A 100 -1.39 15.32 -3.51
C ARG A 100 -2.65 14.48 -3.60
N HIS A 101 -2.85 13.55 -2.68
CA HIS A 101 -4.00 12.64 -2.60
C HIS A 101 -4.78 12.81 -1.29
N ALA A 102 -4.87 14.04 -0.79
CA ALA A 102 -5.43 14.33 0.53
C ALA A 102 -6.89 13.90 0.71
N ARG A 103 -7.66 13.84 -0.36
CA ARG A 103 -9.08 13.45 -0.33
C ARG A 103 -9.31 11.96 -0.45
N LEU A 104 -8.29 11.19 -0.76
CA LEU A 104 -8.40 9.75 -0.92
C LEU A 104 -8.35 9.06 0.44
N PRO A 105 -9.42 8.35 0.86
CA PRO A 105 -9.38 7.50 2.04
C PRO A 105 -8.36 6.38 1.85
N ILE A 106 -7.48 6.18 2.85
CA ILE A 106 -6.45 5.14 2.83
C ILE A 106 -6.61 4.26 4.05
N VAL A 107 -6.66 2.95 3.82
CA VAL A 107 -6.72 1.92 4.86
C VAL A 107 -5.48 1.05 4.77
N LEU A 108 -4.79 0.86 5.88
CA LEU A 108 -3.72 -0.12 6.03
C LEU A 108 -4.27 -1.36 6.74
N VAL A 109 -4.26 -2.49 6.06
CA VAL A 109 -4.46 -3.80 6.69
C VAL A 109 -3.10 -4.28 7.18
N ARG A 110 -2.87 -4.28 8.49
CA ARG A 110 -1.56 -4.56 9.08
C ARG A 110 -1.09 -5.97 8.75
N GLY A 111 0.15 -6.09 8.24
CA GLY A 111 0.89 -7.33 8.17
C GLY A 111 1.83 -7.48 9.37
N ASN A 112 2.60 -8.57 9.39
CA ASN A 112 3.55 -8.85 10.48
C ASN A 112 4.67 -7.80 10.58
N HIS A 113 5.14 -7.24 9.46
CA HIS A 113 6.16 -6.18 9.46
C HIS A 113 5.60 -4.86 9.99
N ASP A 114 4.33 -4.55 9.72
CA ASP A 114 3.67 -3.34 10.24
C ASP A 114 3.54 -3.37 11.76
N LEU A 115 3.30 -4.54 12.35
CA LEU A 115 3.28 -4.70 13.81
C LEU A 115 4.64 -4.39 14.45
N ARG A 116 5.74 -4.64 13.74
CA ARG A 116 7.11 -4.35 14.22
C ARG A 116 7.54 -2.93 13.94
N ALA A 117 7.16 -2.40 12.79
CA ALA A 117 7.50 -1.03 12.38
C ALA A 117 6.68 0.03 13.12
N GLY A 118 5.51 -0.35 13.65
CA GLY A 118 4.52 0.57 14.18
C GLY A 118 3.63 1.18 13.11
N ASP A 119 2.60 1.89 13.53
CA ASP A 119 1.68 2.54 12.60
C ASP A 119 2.32 3.77 11.95
N PRO A 120 1.86 4.17 10.76
CA PRO A 120 2.21 5.45 10.17
C PRO A 120 1.86 6.60 11.12
N THR A 121 2.60 7.70 11.01
CA THR A 121 2.32 8.89 11.85
C THR A 121 0.93 9.46 11.56
N PRO A 122 0.23 10.00 12.59
CA PRO A 122 -1.16 10.47 12.44
C PRO A 122 -1.37 11.54 11.38
N ASP A 123 -0.34 12.32 11.07
CA ASP A 123 -0.39 13.36 10.03
C ASP A 123 -0.62 12.80 8.62
N LEU A 124 -0.37 11.51 8.39
CA LEU A 124 -0.63 10.85 7.12
C LEU A 124 -2.09 10.44 6.94
N ASP A 125 -2.88 10.48 7.99
CA ASP A 125 -4.33 10.14 7.96
C ASP A 125 -4.61 8.80 7.27
N ILE A 126 -3.94 7.75 7.75
CA ILE A 126 -4.12 6.37 7.29
C ILE A 126 -4.83 5.59 8.37
N GLU A 127 -6.00 5.06 8.06
CA GLU A 127 -6.73 4.16 8.96
C GLU A 127 -6.03 2.81 9.01
N CYS A 128 -5.67 2.36 10.22
CA CYS A 128 -4.99 1.08 10.41
C CYS A 128 -5.94 0.06 11.01
N VAL A 129 -6.05 -1.10 10.38
CA VAL A 129 -6.95 -2.18 10.80
C VAL A 129 -6.20 -3.50 10.86
N GLY A 130 -6.70 -4.45 11.65
CA GLY A 130 -6.20 -5.82 11.66
C GLY A 130 -6.69 -6.63 10.46
N GLN A 131 -6.05 -7.77 10.20
CA GLN A 131 -6.51 -8.71 9.20
C GLN A 131 -7.44 -9.76 9.82
N PRO A 132 -8.43 -10.28 9.07
CA PRO A 132 -8.80 -9.88 7.73
C PRO A 132 -9.62 -8.59 7.70
N PHE A 133 -9.54 -7.86 6.60
CA PHE A 133 -10.44 -6.76 6.29
C PHE A 133 -11.43 -7.23 5.22
N THR A 134 -12.71 -7.16 5.51
CA THR A 134 -13.74 -7.67 4.58
C THR A 134 -14.24 -6.55 3.67
N LEU A 135 -14.22 -6.80 2.37
CA LEU A 135 -14.70 -5.90 1.34
C LEU A 135 -15.39 -6.70 0.23
N ASP A 136 -16.64 -6.38 -0.07
CA ASP A 136 -17.43 -7.03 -1.14
C ASP A 136 -17.45 -8.56 -1.03
N GLY A 137 -17.46 -9.10 0.20
CA GLY A 137 -17.40 -10.53 0.46
C GLY A 137 -15.99 -11.14 0.36
N LEU A 138 -14.98 -10.35 -0.01
CA LEU A 138 -13.58 -10.78 -0.01
C LEU A 138 -12.96 -10.52 1.36
N LYS A 139 -12.17 -11.48 1.83
CA LYS A 139 -11.30 -11.29 3.00
C LYS A 139 -9.93 -10.85 2.52
N LEU A 140 -9.55 -9.62 2.87
CA LEU A 140 -8.28 -9.03 2.48
C LEU A 140 -7.28 -9.21 3.61
N CYS A 141 -6.19 -9.89 3.32
CA CYS A 141 -5.14 -10.22 4.28
C CYS A 141 -3.77 -10.00 3.64
N HIS A 142 -2.79 -9.64 4.45
CA HIS A 142 -1.38 -9.63 4.01
C HIS A 142 -0.83 -11.06 3.93
N GLN A 143 -1.15 -11.89 4.92
CA GLN A 143 -0.78 -13.29 4.97
C GLN A 143 -1.99 -14.17 4.67
N PRO A 144 -1.78 -15.40 4.14
CA PRO A 144 -2.89 -16.33 3.95
C PRO A 144 -3.70 -16.47 5.23
N CYS A 145 -5.01 -16.28 5.13
CA CYS A 145 -5.91 -16.52 6.26
C CYS A 145 -6.06 -18.02 6.43
N GLU A 146 -5.92 -18.52 7.66
CA GLU A 146 -6.31 -19.89 7.97
C GLU A 146 -7.82 -20.01 7.72
N HIS A 147 -8.22 -21.04 7.01
CA HIS A 147 -9.62 -21.34 6.83
C HIS A 147 -10.16 -21.86 8.18
N ASP A 148 -11.07 -21.10 8.77
CA ASP A 148 -11.92 -21.67 9.81
C ASP A 148 -12.78 -22.75 9.14
N ASN A 149 -12.50 -24.01 9.48
CA ASN A 149 -13.31 -25.15 9.07
C ASN A 149 -14.65 -25.12 9.80
#